data_d33731c0690cfa7dde7304792e82a551
#
_entry.id   d33731c0690cfa7dde7304792e82a551
#
_cell.length_a   1.000
_cell.length_b   1.000
_cell.length_c   1.000
_cell.angle_alpha   90.00
_cell.angle_beta   90.00
_cell.angle_gamma   90.00
#
_symmetry.space_group_name_H-M   'P 1'
#
loop_
_entity.id
_entity.type
_entity.pdbx_description
1 polymer ?
#
loop_
_entity_poly.entity_id
_entity_poly.type
_entity_poly.pdbx_seq_one_letter_code
_entity_poly.pdbx_strand_id
1 'polypeptide(L)'
;LTEQGKILFKTAHDIFGKIALTEAQLTDSKEKPAGPLTIAATVAFGTTWLAPRIEKFANSYPDIDISILIENKYTDLAQGDADVALRLTEPTQMDLIRFPLYEFQFKIYSSPEYIEKYGIPKDVSELSKHKIVAFGHDVEPSIPDVNCIIDLLPKKKKVKILYISNMYGVMRAIGGGAGIGALPEYMKISSNNLVPILPDAKTPKAVIYFTYPSELKGSKKIAALRDFLVRETNKEKQR
;
A
#
# COMPACT_ATOMS: atom_id res chain seq x y z
N LEU A 1 -1.45 -24.73 -17.73
CA LEU A 1 -2.70 -25.46 -17.51
C LEU A 1 -3.51 -25.49 -18.79
N THR A 2 -4.13 -26.66 -19.12
CA THR A 2 -5.15 -26.75 -20.17
C THR A 2 -6.41 -25.95 -19.78
N GLU A 3 -7.33 -25.70 -20.73
CA GLU A 3 -8.58 -24.99 -20.40
C GLU A 3 -9.40 -25.75 -19.34
N GLN A 4 -9.51 -27.09 -19.47
CA GLN A 4 -10.13 -27.94 -18.45
C GLN A 4 -9.41 -27.88 -17.10
N GLY A 5 -8.06 -27.83 -17.12
CA GLY A 5 -7.26 -27.66 -15.92
C GLY A 5 -7.46 -26.31 -15.23
N LYS A 6 -7.69 -25.23 -16.00
CA LYS A 6 -8.03 -23.90 -15.43
C LYS A 6 -9.39 -23.91 -14.75
N ILE A 7 -10.39 -24.58 -15.36
CA ILE A 7 -11.75 -24.70 -14.78
C ILE A 7 -11.68 -25.49 -13.47
N LEU A 8 -11.00 -26.65 -13.46
CA LEU A 8 -10.86 -27.47 -12.26
C LEU A 8 -10.10 -26.72 -11.16
N PHE A 9 -9.01 -26.05 -11.52
CA PHE A 9 -8.21 -25.24 -10.58
C PHE A 9 -9.06 -24.15 -9.93
N LYS A 10 -9.82 -23.39 -10.75
CA LYS A 10 -10.73 -22.36 -10.24
C LYS A 10 -11.76 -22.93 -9.29
N THR A 11 -12.44 -24.02 -9.67
CA THR A 11 -13.46 -24.65 -8.83
C THR A 11 -12.89 -25.19 -7.52
N ALA A 12 -11.72 -25.83 -7.55
CA ALA A 12 -11.06 -26.32 -6.36
C ALA A 12 -10.66 -25.15 -5.43
N HIS A 13 -10.11 -24.07 -6.00
CA HIS A 13 -9.73 -22.87 -5.26
C HIS A 13 -10.95 -22.22 -4.58
N ASP A 14 -12.11 -22.08 -5.28
CA ASP A 14 -13.34 -21.56 -4.72
C ASP A 14 -13.86 -22.42 -3.54
N ILE A 15 -13.75 -23.75 -3.64
CA ILE A 15 -14.16 -24.68 -2.56
C ILE A 15 -13.24 -24.53 -1.35
N PHE A 16 -11.92 -24.53 -1.54
CA PHE A 16 -10.97 -24.39 -0.46
C PHE A 16 -11.07 -23.02 0.23
N GLY A 17 -11.33 -21.96 -0.54
CA GLY A 17 -11.58 -20.62 0.01
C GLY A 17 -12.82 -20.60 0.93
N LYS A 18 -13.93 -21.23 0.51
CA LYS A 18 -15.13 -21.34 1.36
C LYS A 18 -14.89 -22.15 2.62
N ILE A 19 -14.12 -23.24 2.54
CA ILE A 19 -13.74 -24.02 3.72
C ILE A 19 -12.94 -23.16 4.69
N ALA A 20 -11.91 -22.43 4.20
CA ALA A 20 -11.09 -21.56 5.03
C ALA A 20 -11.89 -20.46 5.73
N LEU A 21 -12.85 -19.83 5.02
CA LEU A 21 -13.77 -18.84 5.62
C LEU A 21 -14.64 -19.47 6.72
N THR A 22 -15.16 -20.68 6.48
CA THR A 22 -15.99 -21.40 7.46
C THR A 22 -15.17 -21.79 8.70
N GLU A 23 -13.94 -22.28 8.52
CA GLU A 23 -13.03 -22.60 9.62
C GLU A 23 -12.69 -21.35 10.44
N ALA A 24 -12.45 -20.22 9.79
CA ALA A 24 -12.22 -18.93 10.44
C ALA A 24 -13.42 -18.53 11.32
N GLN A 25 -14.67 -18.67 10.82
CA GLN A 25 -15.88 -18.40 11.58
C GLN A 25 -16.02 -19.31 12.80
N LEU A 26 -15.73 -20.60 12.67
CA LEU A 26 -15.81 -21.58 13.77
C LEU A 26 -14.74 -21.32 14.83
N THR A 27 -13.54 -20.92 14.42
CA THR A 27 -12.43 -20.61 15.31
C THR A 27 -12.66 -19.32 16.10
N ASP A 28 -13.33 -18.33 15.49
CA ASP A 28 -13.68 -17.05 16.12
C ASP A 28 -14.74 -17.16 17.24
N SER A 29 -15.30 -18.33 17.47
CA SER A 29 -16.22 -18.60 18.60
C SER A 29 -15.54 -18.54 19.97
N LYS A 30 -14.19 -18.50 20.04
CA LYS A 30 -13.41 -18.36 21.27
C LYS A 30 -13.57 -16.96 21.89
N GLU A 31 -13.48 -16.87 23.22
CA GLU A 31 -13.61 -15.57 23.94
C GLU A 31 -12.52 -14.56 23.58
N LYS A 32 -11.33 -15.00 23.20
CA LYS A 32 -10.17 -14.16 22.83
C LYS A 32 -9.84 -14.27 21.35
N PRO A 33 -9.31 -13.18 20.71
CA PRO A 33 -8.79 -13.24 19.36
C PRO A 33 -7.65 -14.26 19.24
N ALA A 34 -7.79 -15.25 18.34
CA ALA A 34 -6.81 -16.32 18.15
C ALA A 34 -6.87 -16.92 16.74
N GLY A 35 -5.84 -17.69 16.36
CA GLY A 35 -5.76 -18.45 15.11
C GLY A 35 -5.13 -17.68 13.95
N PRO A 36 -5.10 -18.25 12.74
CA PRO A 36 -4.42 -17.66 11.59
C PRO A 36 -5.09 -16.35 11.15
N LEU A 37 -4.28 -15.37 10.79
CA LEU A 37 -4.70 -14.07 10.26
C LEU A 37 -3.79 -13.66 9.11
N THR A 38 -4.31 -13.70 7.89
CA THR A 38 -3.59 -13.31 6.68
C THR A 38 -3.99 -11.91 6.26
N ILE A 39 -3.00 -11.01 6.13
CA ILE A 39 -3.17 -9.61 5.79
C ILE A 39 -2.52 -9.35 4.44
N ALA A 40 -3.27 -8.99 3.42
CA ALA A 40 -2.74 -8.55 2.13
C ALA A 40 -2.51 -7.03 2.12
N ALA A 41 -1.38 -6.60 1.59
CA ALA A 41 -1.05 -5.19 1.45
C ALA A 41 -0.21 -4.93 0.19
N THR A 42 -0.32 -3.73 -0.39
CA THR A 42 0.57 -3.31 -1.48
C THR A 42 2.01 -3.25 -1.02
N VAL A 43 2.95 -3.46 -1.95
CA VAL A 43 4.39 -3.49 -1.62
C VAL A 43 4.83 -2.24 -0.88
N ALA A 44 4.43 -1.06 -1.32
CA ALA A 44 4.82 0.18 -0.67
C ALA A 44 4.30 0.27 0.78
N PHE A 45 3.00 0.10 0.98
CA PHE A 45 2.39 0.22 2.29
C PHE A 45 2.79 -0.93 3.23
N GLY A 46 2.80 -2.14 2.71
CA GLY A 46 3.17 -3.35 3.46
C GLY A 46 4.59 -3.26 4.02
N THR A 47 5.57 -2.85 3.18
CA THR A 47 6.99 -2.81 3.59
C THR A 47 7.34 -1.59 4.44
N THR A 48 6.79 -0.41 4.13
CA THR A 48 7.24 0.83 4.76
C THR A 48 6.41 1.24 5.96
N TRP A 49 5.12 0.87 5.98
CA TRP A 49 4.22 1.28 7.05
C TRP A 49 3.77 0.12 7.95
N LEU A 50 3.26 -0.98 7.36
CA LEU A 50 2.68 -2.09 8.13
C LEU A 50 3.74 -2.93 8.84
N ALA A 51 4.72 -3.47 8.10
CA ALA A 51 5.70 -4.39 8.64
C ALA A 51 6.49 -3.85 9.85
N PRO A 52 6.92 -2.57 9.89
CA PRO A 52 7.59 -2.01 11.07
C PRO A 52 6.69 -1.88 12.32
N ARG A 53 5.37 -2.03 12.18
CA ARG A 53 4.40 -1.86 13.26
C ARG A 53 3.78 -3.16 13.75
N ILE A 54 3.84 -4.21 12.92
CA ILE A 54 3.11 -5.45 13.19
C ILE A 54 3.61 -6.19 14.45
N GLU A 55 4.87 -6.00 14.83
CA GLU A 55 5.43 -6.56 16.07
C GLU A 55 4.61 -6.16 17.29
N LYS A 56 4.17 -4.88 17.37
CA LYS A 56 3.34 -4.41 18.48
C LYS A 56 1.98 -5.11 18.54
N PHE A 57 1.43 -5.42 17.37
CA PHE A 57 0.18 -6.17 17.27
C PHE A 57 0.39 -7.63 17.70
N ALA A 58 1.43 -8.29 17.19
CA ALA A 58 1.77 -9.65 17.56
C ALA A 58 2.00 -9.81 19.08
N ASN A 59 2.73 -8.88 19.69
CA ASN A 59 2.96 -8.88 21.14
C ASN A 59 1.66 -8.65 21.96
N SER A 60 0.69 -7.91 21.41
CA SER A 60 -0.60 -7.68 22.07
C SER A 60 -1.57 -8.85 21.92
N TYR A 61 -1.39 -9.68 20.91
CA TYR A 61 -2.26 -10.82 20.58
C TYR A 61 -1.42 -12.05 20.22
N PRO A 62 -0.76 -12.68 21.21
CA PRO A 62 0.19 -13.77 20.96
C PRO A 62 -0.49 -15.05 20.42
N ASP A 63 -1.79 -15.19 20.57
CA ASP A 63 -2.57 -16.34 20.07
C ASP A 63 -2.99 -16.17 18.60
N ILE A 64 -2.62 -15.06 17.93
CA ILE A 64 -2.86 -14.83 16.50
C ILE A 64 -1.62 -15.15 15.70
N ASP A 65 -1.72 -16.10 14.77
CA ASP A 65 -0.66 -16.44 13.81
C ASP A 65 -0.76 -15.53 12.60
N ILE A 66 0.17 -14.56 12.49
CA ILE A 66 0.10 -13.49 11.48
C ILE A 66 0.88 -13.86 10.23
N SER A 67 0.23 -13.78 9.07
CA SER A 67 0.84 -13.82 7.75
C SER A 67 0.60 -12.52 7.01
N ILE A 68 1.65 -11.94 6.38
CA ILE A 68 1.52 -10.72 5.58
C ILE A 68 1.88 -11.04 4.13
N LEU A 69 0.91 -10.92 3.24
CA LEU A 69 1.10 -11.01 1.79
C LEU A 69 1.39 -9.62 1.24
N ILE A 70 2.64 -9.40 0.83
CA ILE A 70 3.08 -8.10 0.30
C ILE A 70 3.21 -8.22 -1.22
N GLU A 71 2.20 -7.77 -1.95
CA GLU A 71 2.17 -7.85 -3.41
C GLU A 71 1.32 -6.73 -4.02
N ASN A 72 1.59 -6.42 -5.31
CA ASN A 72 0.79 -5.45 -6.05
C ASN A 72 -0.37 -6.09 -6.83
N LYS A 73 -0.47 -7.42 -6.81
CA LYS A 73 -1.60 -8.12 -7.42
C LYS A 73 -2.88 -7.88 -6.62
N TYR A 74 -3.98 -7.97 -7.33
CA TYR A 74 -5.28 -8.02 -6.71
C TYR A 74 -5.42 -9.34 -5.93
N THR A 75 -5.56 -9.26 -4.63
CA THR A 75 -5.84 -10.41 -3.75
C THR A 75 -7.34 -10.63 -3.72
N ASP A 76 -7.81 -11.81 -4.03
CA ASP A 76 -9.22 -12.15 -3.99
C ASP A 76 -9.64 -12.62 -2.60
N LEU A 77 -10.27 -11.71 -1.85
CA LEU A 77 -10.73 -11.99 -0.48
C LEU A 77 -11.91 -12.98 -0.45
N ALA A 78 -12.75 -13.00 -1.49
CA ALA A 78 -13.87 -13.95 -1.56
C ALA A 78 -13.39 -15.39 -1.77
N GLN A 79 -12.17 -15.56 -2.27
CA GLN A 79 -11.54 -16.86 -2.46
C GLN A 79 -10.68 -17.30 -1.27
N GLY A 80 -10.62 -16.49 -0.21
CA GLY A 80 -9.85 -16.83 0.98
C GLY A 80 -8.33 -16.63 0.83
N ASP A 81 -7.85 -15.91 -0.18
CA ASP A 81 -6.42 -15.60 -0.36
C ASP A 81 -5.86 -14.82 0.83
N ALA A 82 -6.69 -14.01 1.47
CA ALA A 82 -6.39 -13.31 2.72
C ALA A 82 -7.67 -13.03 3.51
N ASP A 83 -7.54 -12.87 4.83
CA ASP A 83 -8.65 -12.46 5.70
C ASP A 83 -8.94 -10.97 5.58
N VAL A 84 -7.90 -10.15 5.38
CA VAL A 84 -7.96 -8.69 5.29
C VAL A 84 -7.07 -8.19 4.17
N ALA A 85 -7.54 -7.19 3.43
CA ALA A 85 -6.70 -6.45 2.47
C ALA A 85 -6.66 -4.96 2.80
N LEU A 86 -5.44 -4.39 2.73
CA LEU A 86 -5.17 -2.96 2.83
C LEU A 86 -4.97 -2.40 1.42
N ARG A 87 -6.03 -1.80 0.87
CA ARG A 87 -6.14 -1.42 -0.54
C ARG A 87 -6.16 0.09 -0.73
N LEU A 88 -5.62 0.54 -1.85
CA LEU A 88 -5.56 1.96 -2.25
C LEU A 88 -6.70 2.37 -3.21
N THR A 89 -7.48 1.41 -3.65
CA THR A 89 -8.71 1.62 -4.41
C THR A 89 -9.89 1.15 -3.60
N GLU A 90 -10.98 1.89 -3.63
CA GLU A 90 -12.22 1.48 -2.97
C GLU A 90 -12.80 0.25 -3.67
N PRO A 91 -12.97 -0.88 -2.95
CA PRO A 91 -13.57 -2.07 -3.54
C PRO A 91 -15.03 -1.82 -3.92
N THR A 92 -15.45 -2.30 -5.08
CA THR A 92 -16.84 -2.19 -5.56
C THR A 92 -17.68 -3.42 -5.28
N GLN A 93 -17.09 -4.49 -4.81
CA GLN A 93 -17.77 -5.76 -4.50
C GLN A 93 -18.70 -5.61 -3.30
N MET A 94 -19.94 -6.11 -3.43
CA MET A 94 -20.98 -5.96 -2.39
C MET A 94 -20.79 -6.88 -1.19
N ASP A 95 -20.08 -7.96 -1.35
CA ASP A 95 -19.74 -8.97 -0.34
C ASP A 95 -18.55 -8.60 0.54
N LEU A 96 -17.95 -7.42 0.32
CA LEU A 96 -16.85 -6.93 1.11
C LEU A 96 -17.28 -5.78 2.03
N ILE A 97 -16.88 -5.87 3.29
CA ILE A 97 -16.93 -4.75 4.23
C ILE A 97 -15.67 -3.91 4.03
N ARG A 98 -15.85 -2.61 3.92
CA ARG A 98 -14.77 -1.65 3.72
C ARG A 98 -14.95 -0.42 4.60
N PHE A 99 -13.85 0.13 5.08
CA PHE A 99 -13.84 1.46 5.67
C PHE A 99 -12.52 2.19 5.37
N PRO A 100 -12.53 3.52 5.29
CA PRO A 100 -11.33 4.31 5.09
C PRO A 100 -10.45 4.23 6.34
N LEU A 101 -9.26 3.65 6.20
CA LEU A 101 -8.32 3.49 7.31
C LEU A 101 -7.39 4.69 7.46
N TYR A 102 -6.80 5.12 6.36
CA TYR A 102 -5.75 6.14 6.37
C TYR A 102 -5.77 6.98 5.09
N GLU A 103 -5.98 8.29 5.22
CA GLU A 103 -5.81 9.25 4.14
C GLU A 103 -4.37 9.75 4.15
N PHE A 104 -3.71 9.78 3.01
CA PHE A 104 -2.36 10.31 2.82
C PHE A 104 -2.30 11.21 1.60
N GLN A 105 -1.28 12.06 1.55
CA GLN A 105 -0.98 12.90 0.40
C GLN A 105 0.32 12.46 -0.26
N PHE A 106 0.39 12.59 -1.58
CA PHE A 106 1.66 12.53 -2.27
C PHE A 106 2.47 13.78 -1.96
N LYS A 107 3.78 13.63 -1.78
CA LYS A 107 4.71 14.75 -1.65
C LYS A 107 5.90 14.53 -2.58
N ILE A 108 6.55 15.60 -2.97
CA ILE A 108 7.70 15.56 -3.86
C ILE A 108 8.95 15.46 -3.01
N TYR A 109 9.81 14.51 -3.37
CA TYR A 109 11.04 14.22 -2.64
C TYR A 109 12.24 14.18 -3.55
N SER A 110 13.40 14.46 -2.94
CA SER A 110 14.72 14.21 -3.49
C SER A 110 15.66 13.72 -2.38
N SER A 111 16.90 13.33 -2.72
CA SER A 111 17.91 13.04 -1.70
C SER A 111 18.80 14.26 -1.44
N PRO A 112 19.46 14.32 -0.26
CA PRO A 112 20.45 15.36 0.04
C PRO A 112 21.56 15.42 -1.02
N GLU A 113 22.09 14.27 -1.45
CA GLU A 113 23.14 14.18 -2.48
C GLU A 113 22.69 14.75 -3.83
N TYR A 114 21.45 14.46 -4.24
CA TYR A 114 20.92 15.01 -5.48
C TYR A 114 20.79 16.53 -5.41
N ILE A 115 20.27 17.02 -4.27
CA ILE A 115 20.09 18.46 -4.00
C ILE A 115 21.42 19.18 -4.02
N GLU A 116 22.44 18.64 -3.37
CA GLU A 116 23.79 19.23 -3.35
C GLU A 116 24.36 19.36 -4.76
N LYS A 117 24.16 18.36 -5.61
CA LYS A 117 24.73 18.32 -6.96
C LYS A 117 23.95 19.13 -8.00
N TYR A 118 22.63 19.19 -7.90
CA TYR A 118 21.74 19.74 -8.95
C TYR A 118 20.86 20.89 -8.47
N GLY A 119 20.90 21.22 -7.19
CA GLY A 119 20.05 22.25 -6.57
C GLY A 119 18.62 21.78 -6.31
N ILE A 120 17.83 22.67 -5.70
CA ILE A 120 16.41 22.48 -5.44
C ILE A 120 15.62 23.31 -6.47
N PRO A 121 14.64 22.72 -7.20
CA PRO A 121 13.76 23.51 -8.06
C PRO A 121 12.96 24.50 -7.22
N LYS A 122 12.86 25.76 -7.67
CA LYS A 122 12.13 26.83 -6.98
C LYS A 122 10.61 26.64 -7.07
N ASP A 123 10.16 26.08 -8.18
CA ASP A 123 8.76 25.79 -8.47
C ASP A 123 8.64 24.59 -9.42
N VAL A 124 7.41 24.16 -9.69
CA VAL A 124 7.12 22.99 -10.54
C VAL A 124 7.59 23.16 -11.98
N SER A 125 7.73 24.39 -12.50
CA SER A 125 8.19 24.65 -13.88
C SER A 125 9.66 24.29 -14.06
N GLU A 126 10.44 24.35 -12.98
CA GLU A 126 11.85 23.99 -12.96
C GLU A 126 12.11 22.48 -12.91
N LEU A 127 11.11 21.67 -12.59
CA LEU A 127 11.21 20.21 -12.63
C LEU A 127 11.72 19.70 -13.98
N SER A 128 11.44 20.44 -15.06
CA SER A 128 11.95 20.11 -16.40
C SER A 128 13.47 20.17 -16.56
N LYS A 129 14.17 20.79 -15.63
CA LYS A 129 15.64 20.87 -15.62
C LYS A 129 16.27 19.71 -14.84
N HIS A 130 15.45 18.90 -14.17
CA HIS A 130 15.89 17.82 -13.30
C HIS A 130 15.59 16.44 -13.89
N LYS A 131 16.23 15.41 -13.33
CA LYS A 131 15.90 14.01 -13.59
C LYS A 131 14.66 13.65 -12.75
N ILE A 132 13.69 13.01 -13.34
CA ILE A 132 12.47 12.56 -12.67
C ILE A 132 12.51 11.05 -12.49
N VAL A 133 12.08 10.58 -11.33
CA VAL A 133 11.86 9.17 -11.04
C VAL A 133 10.36 8.97 -10.89
N ALA A 134 9.80 8.06 -11.66
CA ALA A 134 8.37 7.81 -11.73
C ALA A 134 8.03 6.31 -11.71
N PHE A 135 6.79 5.98 -11.44
CA PHE A 135 6.29 4.62 -11.53
C PHE A 135 6.21 4.17 -13.01
N GLY A 136 6.47 2.88 -13.29
CA GLY A 136 6.46 2.34 -14.64
C GLY A 136 5.14 2.55 -15.37
N HIS A 137 5.19 3.07 -16.59
CA HIS A 137 4.00 3.42 -17.38
C HIS A 137 3.29 2.20 -17.99
N ASP A 138 4.01 1.07 -18.16
CA ASP A 138 3.47 -0.18 -18.72
C ASP A 138 2.88 -1.12 -17.64
N VAL A 139 2.79 -0.66 -16.41
CA VAL A 139 2.26 -1.43 -15.27
C VAL A 139 1.00 -0.74 -14.76
N GLU A 140 -0.11 -1.47 -14.70
CA GLU A 140 -1.33 -0.95 -14.10
C GLU A 140 -1.07 -0.58 -12.63
N PRO A 141 -1.21 0.70 -12.24
CA PRO A 141 -0.87 1.12 -10.90
C PRO A 141 -1.94 0.67 -9.91
N SER A 142 -1.51 0.05 -8.83
CA SER A 142 -2.38 -0.24 -7.68
C SER A 142 -2.69 1.02 -6.85
N ILE A 143 -2.10 2.15 -7.21
CA ILE A 143 -2.25 3.44 -6.53
C ILE A 143 -2.79 4.46 -7.53
N PRO A 144 -3.97 5.05 -7.31
CA PRO A 144 -4.46 6.16 -8.11
C PRO A 144 -3.45 7.30 -8.11
N ASP A 145 -3.33 8.01 -9.24
CA ASP A 145 -2.49 9.20 -9.41
C ASP A 145 -1.01 9.02 -9.03
N VAL A 146 -0.54 7.78 -9.04
CA VAL A 146 0.84 7.41 -8.65
C VAL A 146 1.92 8.19 -9.42
N ASN A 147 1.60 8.64 -10.62
CA ASN A 147 2.48 9.43 -11.49
C ASN A 147 2.15 10.93 -11.50
N CYS A 148 1.53 11.45 -10.44
CA CYS A 148 1.17 12.88 -10.34
C CYS A 148 2.35 13.84 -10.59
N ILE A 149 3.60 13.41 -10.37
CA ILE A 149 4.76 14.24 -10.72
C ILE A 149 4.87 14.50 -12.23
N ILE A 150 4.43 13.55 -13.07
CA ILE A 150 4.44 13.71 -14.53
C ILE A 150 3.44 14.78 -14.95
N ASP A 151 2.29 14.86 -14.28
CA ASP A 151 1.26 15.85 -14.55
C ASP A 151 1.70 17.27 -14.21
N LEU A 152 2.67 17.41 -13.31
CA LEU A 152 3.29 18.68 -12.94
C LEU A 152 4.35 19.14 -13.94
N LEU A 153 4.78 18.29 -14.88
CA LEU A 153 5.83 18.65 -15.83
C LEU A 153 5.28 19.56 -16.96
N PRO A 154 6.09 20.52 -17.43
CA PRO A 154 5.73 21.34 -18.58
C PRO A 154 5.58 20.50 -19.85
N LYS A 155 4.39 20.47 -20.46
CA LYS A 155 4.04 19.63 -21.62
C LYS A 155 4.96 19.80 -22.85
N LYS A 156 5.64 20.92 -23.00
CA LYS A 156 6.46 21.26 -24.18
C LYS A 156 7.95 20.96 -24.00
N LYS A 157 8.39 20.45 -22.85
CA LYS A 157 9.81 20.20 -22.58
C LYS A 157 10.09 18.71 -22.48
N LYS A 158 11.17 18.25 -23.12
CA LYS A 158 11.64 16.87 -22.97
C LYS A 158 12.36 16.73 -21.64
N VAL A 159 11.86 15.89 -20.76
CA VAL A 159 12.40 15.61 -19.42
C VAL A 159 12.95 14.18 -19.41
N LYS A 160 14.07 13.96 -18.71
CA LYS A 160 14.61 12.62 -18.50
C LYS A 160 13.86 11.97 -17.35
N ILE A 161 13.17 10.87 -17.64
CA ILE A 161 12.38 10.13 -16.66
C ILE A 161 12.96 8.72 -16.52
N LEU A 162 13.21 8.30 -15.28
CA LEU A 162 13.52 6.94 -14.91
C LEU A 162 12.22 6.28 -14.41
N TYR A 163 11.76 5.24 -15.10
CA TYR A 163 10.59 4.48 -14.72
C TYR A 163 10.96 3.22 -13.94
N ILE A 164 10.27 2.98 -12.82
CA ILE A 164 10.44 1.79 -11.97
C ILE A 164 9.06 1.23 -11.66
N SER A 165 8.83 -0.05 -11.97
CA SER A 165 7.53 -0.72 -11.83
C SER A 165 7.10 -1.05 -10.39
N ASN A 166 7.79 -0.51 -9.39
CA ASN A 166 7.53 -0.73 -7.98
C ASN A 166 7.76 0.55 -7.19
N MET A 167 6.77 0.99 -6.41
CA MET A 167 6.86 2.26 -5.67
C MET A 167 7.95 2.23 -4.58
N TYR A 168 8.22 1.08 -3.95
CA TYR A 168 9.34 0.95 -3.03
C TYR A 168 10.69 1.14 -3.77
N GLY A 169 10.80 0.60 -4.99
CA GLY A 169 11.94 0.84 -5.87
C GLY A 169 12.10 2.31 -6.26
N VAL A 170 10.98 3.01 -6.56
CA VAL A 170 10.99 4.47 -6.81
C VAL A 170 11.56 5.21 -5.60
N MET A 171 11.08 4.90 -4.39
CA MET A 171 11.60 5.49 -3.14
C MET A 171 13.10 5.25 -2.97
N ARG A 172 13.56 4.01 -3.20
CA ARG A 172 14.99 3.66 -3.10
C ARG A 172 15.85 4.42 -4.11
N ALA A 173 15.37 4.57 -5.34
CA ALA A 173 16.08 5.32 -6.38
C ALA A 173 16.19 6.82 -6.04
N ILE A 174 15.10 7.44 -5.55
CA ILE A 174 15.13 8.84 -5.11
C ILE A 174 16.11 9.01 -3.96
N GLY A 175 16.03 8.15 -2.93
CA GLY A 175 16.95 8.18 -1.78
C GLY A 175 18.42 7.91 -2.15
N GLY A 176 18.68 7.18 -3.24
CA GLY A 176 20.01 6.96 -3.82
C GLY A 176 20.47 8.04 -4.80
N GLY A 177 19.79 9.18 -4.90
CA GLY A 177 20.22 10.32 -5.72
C GLY A 177 19.91 10.21 -7.22
N ALA A 178 18.99 9.34 -7.63
CA ALA A 178 18.66 9.20 -9.05
C ALA A 178 17.89 10.40 -9.63
N GLY A 179 17.16 11.16 -8.78
CA GLY A 179 16.35 12.28 -9.22
C GLY A 179 15.32 12.75 -8.22
N ILE A 180 14.30 13.42 -8.73
CA ILE A 180 13.14 13.92 -8.00
C ILE A 180 11.92 13.03 -8.32
N GLY A 181 11.10 12.70 -7.33
CA GLY A 181 9.89 11.90 -7.54
C GLY A 181 8.80 12.23 -6.54
N ALA A 182 7.56 11.79 -6.85
CA ALA A 182 6.44 11.87 -5.92
C ALA A 182 6.27 10.54 -5.20
N LEU A 183 6.10 10.59 -3.88
CA LEU A 183 5.87 9.43 -3.02
C LEU A 183 4.73 9.71 -2.05
N PRO A 184 3.96 8.68 -1.66
CA PRO A 184 3.08 8.76 -0.50
C PRO A 184 3.86 9.23 0.74
N GLU A 185 3.31 10.19 1.48
CA GLU A 185 4.03 10.79 2.63
C GLU A 185 4.40 9.78 3.72
N TYR A 186 3.63 8.71 3.90
CA TYR A 186 3.94 7.66 4.87
C TYR A 186 5.26 6.92 4.57
N MET A 187 5.75 6.97 3.34
CA MET A 187 7.00 6.30 2.95
C MET A 187 8.24 7.03 3.48
N LYS A 188 8.15 8.32 3.81
CA LYS A 188 9.26 9.08 4.39
C LYS A 188 9.73 8.51 5.72
N ILE A 189 8.82 7.94 6.50
CA ILE A 189 9.11 7.42 7.85
C ILE A 189 10.17 6.30 7.82
N SER A 190 10.23 5.56 6.73
CA SER A 190 11.18 4.46 6.55
C SER A 190 12.52 4.87 5.91
N SER A 191 12.73 6.16 5.62
CA SER A 191 13.95 6.61 4.93
C SER A 191 14.42 7.98 5.40
N ASN A 192 15.63 8.02 5.98
CA ASN A 192 16.29 9.28 6.37
C ASN A 192 16.89 10.04 5.18
N ASN A 193 16.98 9.41 4.00
CA ASN A 193 17.56 10.01 2.79
C ASN A 193 16.54 10.68 1.87
N LEU A 194 15.36 11.02 2.39
CA LEU A 194 14.32 11.72 1.64
C LEU A 194 14.08 13.12 2.22
N VAL A 195 14.31 14.12 1.39
CA VAL A 195 14.05 15.52 1.70
C VAL A 195 12.80 15.95 0.93
N PRO A 196 11.73 16.40 1.61
CA PRO A 196 10.58 16.97 0.93
C PRO A 196 10.98 18.30 0.28
N ILE A 197 10.55 18.49 -0.96
CA ILE A 197 10.78 19.70 -1.74
C ILE A 197 9.46 20.16 -2.35
N LEU A 198 9.38 21.41 -2.78
CA LEU A 198 8.19 22.00 -3.40
C LEU A 198 6.92 21.81 -2.54
N PRO A 199 6.89 22.28 -1.29
CA PRO A 199 5.78 22.02 -0.36
C PRO A 199 4.43 22.54 -0.85
N ASP A 200 4.43 23.56 -1.72
CA ASP A 200 3.23 24.19 -2.27
C ASP A 200 2.72 23.51 -3.56
N ALA A 201 3.41 22.45 -4.02
CA ALA A 201 2.98 21.70 -5.19
C ALA A 201 1.63 21.02 -4.91
N LYS A 202 0.67 21.22 -5.82
CA LYS A 202 -0.65 20.57 -5.74
C LYS A 202 -0.53 19.11 -6.13
N THR A 203 -0.50 18.25 -5.15
CA THR A 203 -0.44 16.80 -5.30
C THR A 203 -1.73 16.16 -4.80
N PRO A 204 -2.15 15.03 -5.39
CA PRO A 204 -3.38 14.35 -5.00
C PRO A 204 -3.28 13.73 -3.60
N LYS A 205 -4.45 13.44 -3.03
CA LYS A 205 -4.62 12.60 -1.86
C LYS A 205 -5.17 11.26 -2.28
N ALA A 206 -4.85 10.23 -1.50
CA ALA A 206 -5.42 8.90 -1.67
C ALA A 206 -5.76 8.29 -0.31
N VAL A 207 -6.59 7.24 -0.33
CA VAL A 207 -7.06 6.58 0.88
C VAL A 207 -6.68 5.11 0.86
N ILE A 208 -6.20 4.62 1.99
CA ILE A 208 -6.05 3.19 2.21
C ILE A 208 -7.33 2.68 2.88
N TYR A 209 -7.95 1.70 2.23
CA TYR A 209 -9.14 1.03 2.73
C TYR A 209 -8.76 -0.26 3.44
N PHE A 210 -9.35 -0.48 4.61
CA PHE A 210 -9.35 -1.76 5.30
C PHE A 210 -10.55 -2.55 4.80
N THR A 211 -10.31 -3.70 4.20
CA THR A 211 -11.34 -4.48 3.50
C THR A 211 -11.28 -5.93 3.93
N TYR A 212 -12.43 -6.54 4.14
CA TYR A 212 -12.56 -7.96 4.51
C TYR A 212 -13.92 -8.53 4.09
N PRO A 213 -14.06 -9.85 3.91
CA PRO A 213 -15.34 -10.50 3.58
C PRO A 213 -16.42 -10.24 4.63
N SER A 214 -17.66 -10.04 4.18
CA SER A 214 -18.81 -9.81 5.08
C SER A 214 -19.08 -10.98 6.02
N GLU A 215 -18.74 -12.18 5.61
CA GLU A 215 -18.83 -13.41 6.40
C GLU A 215 -17.96 -13.37 7.67
N LEU A 216 -16.87 -12.57 7.65
CA LEU A 216 -15.96 -12.39 8.77
C LEU A 216 -16.29 -11.17 9.64
N LYS A 217 -17.52 -10.58 9.50
CA LYS A 217 -17.94 -9.38 10.24
C LYS A 217 -17.87 -9.55 11.77
N GLY A 218 -18.11 -10.78 12.26
CA GLY A 218 -18.04 -11.12 13.69
C GLY A 218 -16.64 -11.43 14.22
N SER A 219 -15.62 -11.46 13.36
CA SER A 219 -14.29 -11.92 13.70
C SER A 219 -13.58 -10.99 14.70
N LYS A 220 -13.23 -11.53 15.87
CA LYS A 220 -12.52 -10.80 16.92
C LYS A 220 -11.09 -10.47 16.53
N LYS A 221 -10.40 -11.34 15.77
CA LYS A 221 -9.05 -11.08 15.27
C LYS A 221 -9.03 -9.93 14.26
N ILE A 222 -10.03 -9.86 13.37
CA ILE A 222 -10.17 -8.75 12.41
C ILE A 222 -10.50 -7.44 13.13
N ALA A 223 -11.40 -7.47 14.11
CA ALA A 223 -11.72 -6.31 14.93
C ALA A 223 -10.49 -5.80 15.69
N ALA A 224 -9.71 -6.71 16.30
CA ALA A 224 -8.47 -6.38 17.00
C ALA A 224 -7.43 -5.73 16.08
N LEU A 225 -7.24 -6.29 14.86
CA LEU A 225 -6.35 -5.72 13.85
C LEU A 225 -6.83 -4.33 13.42
N ARG A 226 -8.11 -4.17 13.09
CA ARG A 226 -8.69 -2.88 12.70
C ARG A 226 -8.43 -1.81 13.77
N ASP A 227 -8.73 -2.13 15.02
CA ASP A 227 -8.60 -1.17 16.12
C ASP A 227 -7.13 -0.81 16.40
N PHE A 228 -6.22 -1.77 16.21
CA PHE A 228 -4.78 -1.53 16.26
C PHE A 228 -4.35 -0.58 15.14
N LEU A 229 -4.72 -0.84 13.89
CA LEU A 229 -4.32 -0.02 12.74
C LEU A 229 -4.88 1.40 12.84
N VAL A 230 -6.14 1.56 13.29
CA VAL A 230 -6.75 2.88 13.54
C VAL A 230 -5.95 3.66 14.59
N ARG A 231 -5.53 3.03 15.68
CA ARG A 231 -4.68 3.68 16.68
C ARG A 231 -3.33 4.12 16.11
N GLU A 232 -2.69 3.28 15.30
CA GLU A 232 -1.39 3.61 14.70
C GLU A 232 -1.50 4.73 13.65
N THR A 233 -2.56 4.76 12.83
CA THR A 233 -2.79 5.84 11.86
C THR A 233 -3.09 7.17 12.55
N ASN A 234 -3.83 7.17 13.66
CA ASN A 234 -4.13 8.38 14.42
C ASN A 234 -2.88 9.00 15.07
N LYS A 235 -1.91 8.18 15.50
CA LYS A 235 -0.62 8.68 16.03
C LYS A 235 0.19 9.42 14.96
N GLU A 236 0.05 9.05 13.69
CA GLU A 236 0.76 9.73 12.60
C GLU A 236 0.17 11.08 12.24
N LYS A 237 -1.16 11.22 12.31
CA LYS A 237 -1.83 12.50 12.06
C LYS A 237 -1.47 13.58 13.09
N GLN A 238 -0.92 13.19 14.23
CA GLN A 238 -0.50 14.10 15.31
C GLN A 238 1.00 14.50 15.24
N ARG A 239 1.76 13.92 14.30
CA ARG A 239 3.18 14.22 14.05
C ARG A 239 3.37 15.16 12.87
#